data_a9a0aa4192f0b87709a5f05932a8004f
#
_entry.id   a9a0aa4192f0b87709a5f05932a8004f
#
_cell.length_a   1.000
_cell.length_b   1.000
_cell.length_c   1.000
_cell.angle_alpha   90.00
_cell.angle_beta   90.00
_cell.angle_gamma   90.00
#
_symmetry.space_group_name_H-M   'P 1'
#
loop_
_entity.id
_entity.type
_entity.pdbx_description
1 polymer ?
#
loop_
_entity_poly.entity_id
_entity_poly.type
_entity_poly.pdbx_seq_one_letter_code
_entity_poly.pdbx_strand_id
1 'polypeptide(L)'
;KGTFYIVTTNMYSQIDRNKPNKTKSNTNFIITAKNPAGPWSEPHVIEGAGGIDPDLFFDDNGKVYFVGTHNPGDMYSNGIGAIWAQELDLENWKLVGDRHSIWEGACDKRHTEGPHIYKEHGKYYLLVAEGGTSFHHAVMMAASDDIFGPYETGLRNPILTSRHLSKKNWVHSTGHADLVKLKDGRWFMVSLGKRNDRDGHSNMGRETHLMPVVWESQIVRWQQISKTKWEPVSYLFPVVAP
;
A
#
# COMPACT_ATOMS: atom_id res chain seq x y z
N LYS A 1 5.51 6.48 19.68
CA LYS A 1 6.32 7.35 20.56
C LYS A 1 7.26 6.49 21.40
N GLY A 2 8.44 6.15 20.85
CA GLY A 2 9.43 5.31 21.51
C GLY A 2 9.14 3.81 21.50
N THR A 3 8.23 3.35 20.65
CA THR A 3 7.98 1.94 20.37
C THR A 3 8.02 1.71 18.86
N PHE A 4 8.73 0.68 18.46
CA PHE A 4 8.77 0.20 17.08
C PHE A 4 7.75 -0.91 16.92
N TYR A 5 7.10 -0.94 15.77
CA TYR A 5 6.10 -1.94 15.38
C TYR A 5 6.54 -2.59 14.08
N ILE A 6 6.43 -3.89 13.99
CA ILE A 6 6.47 -4.64 12.74
C ILE A 6 5.12 -5.32 12.61
N VAL A 7 4.40 -5.01 11.56
CA VAL A 7 3.18 -5.68 11.17
C VAL A 7 3.45 -6.48 9.90
N THR A 8 2.99 -7.73 9.85
CA THR A 8 3.28 -8.61 8.72
C THR A 8 2.30 -9.78 8.64
N THR A 9 2.33 -10.46 7.52
CA THR A 9 1.52 -11.64 7.24
C THR A 9 2.37 -12.90 7.35
N ASN A 10 1.93 -13.85 8.17
CA ASN A 10 2.42 -15.21 8.09
C ASN A 10 1.65 -15.95 6.99
N MET A 11 2.32 -16.14 5.86
CA MET A 11 1.79 -16.87 4.72
C MET A 11 1.87 -18.38 4.98
N TYR A 12 0.75 -19.02 5.21
CA TYR A 12 0.71 -20.47 5.26
C TYR A 12 0.81 -21.08 3.87
N SER A 13 2.01 -21.38 3.44
CA SER A 13 2.27 -22.06 2.15
C SER A 13 2.37 -23.59 2.25
N GLN A 14 1.82 -24.22 3.29
CA GLN A 14 1.75 -25.67 3.31
C GLN A 14 0.47 -26.16 2.60
N ILE A 15 0.60 -26.41 1.34
CA ILE A 15 -0.22 -27.42 0.66
C ILE A 15 0.23 -28.78 1.26
N ASP A 16 -0.33 -29.15 2.39
CA ASP A 16 -0.31 -30.56 2.80
C ASP A 16 -1.27 -31.30 1.86
N ARG A 17 -0.71 -31.78 0.76
CA ARG A 17 -1.47 -32.50 -0.28
C ARG A 17 -2.20 -33.73 0.27
N ASN A 18 -1.90 -34.16 1.50
CA ASN A 18 -2.50 -35.29 2.18
C ASN A 18 -3.66 -34.90 3.14
N LYS A 19 -3.98 -33.58 3.27
CA LYS A 19 -5.07 -33.09 4.13
C LYS A 19 -5.93 -32.06 3.39
N PRO A 20 -6.85 -32.51 2.52
CA PRO A 20 -7.58 -31.62 1.62
C PRO A 20 -8.56 -30.62 2.27
N ASN A 21 -8.78 -30.63 3.57
CA ASN A 21 -9.87 -29.88 4.21
C ASN A 21 -9.44 -28.94 5.37
N LYS A 22 -8.19 -28.50 5.45
CA LYS A 22 -7.86 -27.37 6.31
C LYS A 22 -7.68 -26.12 5.46
N THR A 23 -8.70 -25.27 5.42
CA THR A 23 -8.61 -23.86 5.02
C THR A 23 -7.61 -23.19 5.93
N LYS A 24 -6.36 -23.08 5.48
CA LYS A 24 -5.34 -22.30 6.18
C LYS A 24 -5.47 -20.86 5.71
N SER A 25 -5.91 -19.99 6.59
CA SER A 25 -5.93 -18.56 6.35
C SER A 25 -4.57 -17.95 6.69
N ASN A 26 -4.15 -16.95 5.90
CA ASN A 26 -3.04 -16.08 6.27
C ASN A 26 -3.32 -15.44 7.64
N THR A 27 -2.28 -15.30 8.44
CA THR A 27 -2.39 -14.73 9.78
C THR A 27 -1.58 -13.44 9.84
N ASN A 28 -2.24 -12.34 10.11
CA ASN A 28 -1.60 -11.05 10.35
C ASN A 28 -1.29 -10.89 11.82
N PHE A 29 -0.07 -10.44 12.13
CA PHE A 29 0.37 -10.22 13.50
C PHE A 29 1.28 -9.00 13.61
N ILE A 30 1.43 -8.53 14.84
CA ILE A 30 2.27 -7.38 15.21
C ILE A 30 3.29 -7.84 16.24
N ILE A 31 4.53 -7.38 16.11
CA ILE A 31 5.55 -7.45 17.16
C ILE A 31 6.04 -6.05 17.48
N THR A 32 6.48 -5.83 18.70
CA THR A 32 6.94 -4.52 19.18
C THR A 32 8.30 -4.57 19.84
N ALA A 33 9.02 -3.46 19.79
CA ALA A 33 10.28 -3.31 20.52
C ALA A 33 10.52 -1.85 20.94
N LYS A 34 11.33 -1.65 21.97
CA LYS A 34 11.82 -0.31 22.36
C LYS A 34 13.08 0.09 21.59
N ASN A 35 13.75 -0.88 20.98
CA ASN A 35 14.91 -0.68 20.14
C ASN A 35 14.71 -1.46 18.84
N PRO A 36 14.98 -0.89 17.63
CA PRO A 36 14.81 -1.60 16.38
C PRO A 36 15.71 -2.84 16.25
N ALA A 37 16.81 -2.92 17.02
CA ALA A 37 17.64 -4.12 17.12
C ALA A 37 17.04 -5.20 18.04
N GLY A 38 15.91 -4.93 18.68
CA GLY A 38 15.26 -5.83 19.64
C GLY A 38 15.71 -5.62 21.09
N PRO A 39 15.34 -6.54 22.02
CA PRO A 39 14.50 -7.70 21.73
C PRO A 39 13.08 -7.32 21.30
N TRP A 40 12.49 -8.10 20.42
CA TRP A 40 11.11 -7.99 19.98
C TRP A 40 10.17 -8.80 20.89
N SER A 41 8.93 -8.38 21.00
CA SER A 41 7.89 -9.09 21.73
C SER A 41 7.51 -10.41 21.07
N GLU A 42 6.78 -11.25 21.78
CA GLU A 42 6.00 -12.32 21.17
C GLU A 42 4.97 -11.73 20.19
N PRO A 43 4.56 -12.50 19.17
CA PRO A 43 3.59 -12.05 18.17
C PRO A 43 2.19 -11.84 18.77
N HIS A 44 1.61 -10.68 18.53
CA HIS A 44 0.20 -10.39 18.80
C HIS A 44 -0.58 -10.64 17.50
N VAL A 45 -1.28 -11.76 17.42
CA VAL A 45 -2.15 -12.09 16.31
C VAL A 45 -3.38 -11.18 16.33
N ILE A 46 -3.68 -10.55 15.18
CA ILE A 46 -4.86 -9.70 15.05
C ILE A 46 -6.00 -10.54 14.48
N GLU A 47 -6.87 -10.99 15.36
CA GLU A 47 -8.02 -11.81 14.97
C GLU A 47 -8.95 -11.04 14.03
N GLY A 48 -9.43 -11.73 12.99
CA GLY A 48 -10.29 -11.12 11.97
C GLY A 48 -9.57 -10.27 10.94
N ALA A 49 -8.28 -9.94 11.11
CA ALA A 49 -7.48 -9.23 10.13
C ALA A 49 -7.03 -10.19 9.00
N GLY A 50 -7.96 -10.55 8.12
CA GLY A 50 -7.65 -11.38 6.94
C GLY A 50 -6.95 -10.61 5.84
N GLY A 51 -6.40 -11.32 4.86
CA GLY A 51 -5.70 -10.77 3.72
C GLY A 51 -4.17 -10.77 3.89
N ILE A 52 -3.50 -9.92 3.12
CA ILE A 52 -2.04 -9.78 3.10
C ILE A 52 -1.63 -8.32 3.20
N ASP A 53 -0.33 -8.08 3.32
CA ASP A 53 0.32 -6.76 3.27
C ASP A 53 -0.32 -5.77 4.25
N PRO A 54 -0.33 -6.07 5.55
CA PRO A 54 -0.90 -5.18 6.54
C PRO A 54 0.00 -3.96 6.78
N ASP A 55 -0.63 -2.83 7.09
CA ASP A 55 0.03 -1.63 7.58
C ASP A 55 -0.67 -1.07 8.82
N LEU A 56 0.02 -0.23 9.57
CA LEU A 56 -0.49 0.48 10.74
C LEU A 56 -0.40 1.99 10.52
N PHE A 57 -1.53 2.64 10.49
CA PHE A 57 -1.59 4.10 10.44
C PHE A 57 -1.91 4.68 11.82
N PHE A 58 -1.01 5.54 12.32
CA PHE A 58 -1.16 6.27 13.59
C PHE A 58 -1.65 7.69 13.30
N ASP A 59 -2.93 7.95 13.53
CA ASP A 59 -3.52 9.26 13.26
C ASP A 59 -3.24 10.29 14.35
N ASP A 60 -3.33 11.56 14.00
CA ASP A 60 -3.17 12.70 14.91
C ASP A 60 -4.26 12.76 15.99
N ASN A 61 -5.42 12.15 15.75
CA ASN A 61 -6.51 12.02 16.70
C ASN A 61 -6.22 11.01 17.83
N GLY A 62 -5.06 10.35 17.79
CA GLY A 62 -4.63 9.35 18.75
C GLY A 62 -5.12 7.93 18.48
N LYS A 63 -5.92 7.73 17.45
CA LYS A 63 -6.36 6.41 17.00
C LYS A 63 -5.30 5.73 16.14
N VAL A 64 -5.36 4.41 16.12
CA VAL A 64 -4.55 3.58 15.22
C VAL A 64 -5.48 2.80 14.31
N TYR A 65 -5.13 2.71 13.07
CA TYR A 65 -5.88 1.96 12.07
C TYR A 65 -5.03 0.85 11.49
N PHE A 66 -5.62 -0.33 11.43
CA PHE A 66 -5.08 -1.46 10.69
C PHE A 66 -5.57 -1.35 9.25
N VAL A 67 -4.65 -1.43 8.32
CA VAL A 67 -4.93 -1.38 6.88
C VAL A 67 -4.44 -2.67 6.27
N GLY A 68 -5.19 -3.24 5.33
CA GLY A 68 -4.79 -4.49 4.72
C GLY A 68 -5.44 -4.70 3.36
N THR A 69 -4.93 -5.68 2.65
CA THR A 69 -5.47 -6.10 1.36
C THR A 69 -6.53 -7.16 1.59
N HIS A 70 -7.69 -6.95 0.99
CA HIS A 70 -8.77 -7.92 0.97
C HIS A 70 -9.06 -8.33 -0.47
N ASN A 71 -9.28 -9.61 -0.66
CA ASN A 71 -9.78 -10.11 -1.93
C ASN A 71 -11.27 -10.45 -1.76
N PRO A 72 -12.19 -9.66 -2.33
CA PRO A 72 -13.63 -9.90 -2.16
C PRO A 72 -14.13 -11.15 -2.89
N GLY A 73 -13.29 -11.84 -3.62
CA GLY A 73 -13.62 -13.06 -4.34
C GLY A 73 -12.53 -14.12 -4.25
N ASP A 74 -12.63 -15.15 -5.05
CA ASP A 74 -11.53 -16.10 -5.23
C ASP A 74 -10.31 -15.35 -5.78
N MET A 75 -9.20 -15.38 -5.04
CA MET A 75 -7.95 -14.71 -5.35
C MET A 75 -7.45 -14.96 -6.78
N TYR A 76 -7.90 -16.03 -7.40
CA TYR A 76 -7.49 -16.47 -8.73
C TYR A 76 -8.52 -16.23 -9.83
N SER A 77 -9.76 -15.86 -9.51
CA SER A 77 -10.82 -15.78 -10.51
C SER A 77 -10.79 -14.51 -11.36
N ASN A 78 -10.39 -13.38 -10.81
CA ASN A 78 -10.33 -12.10 -11.54
C ASN A 78 -9.18 -11.18 -11.15
N GLY A 79 -8.43 -11.52 -10.10
CA GLY A 79 -7.28 -10.73 -9.62
C GLY A 79 -7.63 -9.35 -9.06
N ILE A 80 -8.92 -9.03 -8.86
CA ILE A 80 -9.33 -7.76 -8.26
C ILE A 80 -9.01 -7.79 -6.78
N GLY A 81 -8.20 -6.83 -6.33
CA GLY A 81 -7.91 -6.59 -4.92
C GLY A 81 -8.69 -5.39 -4.40
N ALA A 82 -8.92 -5.33 -3.11
CA ALA A 82 -9.49 -4.18 -2.44
C ALA A 82 -8.73 -3.91 -1.14
N ILE A 83 -8.58 -2.65 -0.83
CA ILE A 83 -7.97 -2.20 0.42
C ILE A 83 -9.07 -1.93 1.44
N TRP A 84 -8.85 -2.40 2.64
CA TRP A 84 -9.72 -2.13 3.77
C TRP A 84 -8.97 -1.49 4.92
N ALA A 85 -9.69 -0.72 5.74
CA ALA A 85 -9.20 -0.14 6.97
C ALA A 85 -10.20 -0.37 8.11
N GLN A 86 -9.68 -0.53 9.32
CA GLN A 86 -10.47 -0.66 10.55
C GLN A 86 -9.66 -0.14 11.73
N GLU A 87 -10.30 0.49 12.72
CA GLU A 87 -9.64 0.93 13.92
C GLU A 87 -9.06 -0.27 14.69
N LEU A 88 -7.86 -0.09 15.25
CA LEU A 88 -7.15 -1.09 16.04
C LEU A 88 -6.90 -0.57 17.46
N ASP A 89 -7.41 -1.29 18.44
CA ASP A 89 -7.04 -1.13 19.84
C ASP A 89 -5.70 -1.82 20.10
N LEU A 90 -4.64 -1.03 20.28
CA LEU A 90 -3.29 -1.53 20.55
C LEU A 90 -3.10 -2.04 21.99
N GLU A 91 -3.99 -1.70 22.93
CA GLU A 91 -3.89 -2.21 24.30
C GLU A 91 -4.37 -3.67 24.36
N ASN A 92 -5.44 -3.97 23.62
CA ASN A 92 -6.06 -5.29 23.59
C ASN A 92 -5.77 -6.08 22.31
N TRP A 93 -5.06 -5.50 21.34
CA TRP A 93 -4.71 -6.11 20.04
C TRP A 93 -5.94 -6.57 19.24
N LYS A 94 -6.98 -5.73 19.22
CA LYS A 94 -8.28 -6.06 18.63
C LYS A 94 -8.73 -5.00 17.64
N LEU A 95 -9.33 -5.47 16.55
CA LEU A 95 -10.06 -4.59 15.64
C LEU A 95 -11.33 -4.10 16.32
N VAL A 96 -11.64 -2.81 16.17
CA VAL A 96 -12.76 -2.10 16.80
C VAL A 96 -13.61 -1.43 15.74
N GLY A 97 -14.94 -1.42 15.94
CA GLY A 97 -15.89 -0.80 15.00
C GLY A 97 -15.98 -1.57 13.69
N ASP A 98 -16.53 -0.90 12.67
CA ASP A 98 -16.79 -1.49 11.37
C ASP A 98 -15.53 -1.50 10.49
N ARG A 99 -15.44 -2.52 9.65
CA ARG A 99 -14.46 -2.59 8.57
C ARG A 99 -14.97 -1.86 7.36
N HIS A 100 -14.13 -0.98 6.81
CA HIS A 100 -14.44 -0.21 5.62
C HIS A 100 -13.58 -0.69 4.45
N SER A 101 -14.21 -1.01 3.32
CA SER A 101 -13.51 -1.13 2.05
C SER A 101 -13.27 0.28 1.53
N ILE A 102 -12.01 0.70 1.41
CA ILE A 102 -11.68 2.10 1.18
C ILE A 102 -11.25 2.40 -0.26
N TRP A 103 -10.65 1.44 -0.96
CA TRP A 103 -10.24 1.62 -2.35
C TRP A 103 -9.92 0.30 -3.05
N GLU A 104 -10.12 0.26 -4.38
CA GLU A 104 -9.85 -0.90 -5.23
C GLU A 104 -8.71 -0.66 -6.21
N GLY A 105 -8.06 0.52 -6.17
CA GLY A 105 -7.00 0.90 -7.10
C GLY A 105 -7.45 1.84 -8.22
N ALA A 106 -6.53 2.21 -9.11
CA ALA A 106 -6.68 3.29 -10.06
C ALA A 106 -6.84 2.83 -11.52
N CYS A 107 -6.02 1.91 -11.98
CA CYS A 107 -5.90 1.59 -13.41
C CYS A 107 -6.65 0.31 -13.80
N ASP A 108 -6.07 -0.84 -13.51
CA ASP A 108 -6.68 -2.12 -13.89
C ASP A 108 -7.26 -2.89 -12.68
N LYS A 109 -7.00 -2.39 -11.48
CA LYS A 109 -7.45 -2.93 -10.20
C LYS A 109 -6.99 -4.37 -9.93
N ARG A 110 -6.05 -4.87 -10.71
CA ARG A 110 -5.52 -6.21 -10.54
C ARG A 110 -4.42 -6.23 -9.50
N HIS A 111 -4.53 -7.18 -8.57
CA HIS A 111 -3.55 -7.34 -7.50
C HIS A 111 -3.29 -6.02 -6.77
N THR A 112 -4.37 -5.29 -6.44
CA THR A 112 -4.27 -4.11 -5.59
C THR A 112 -3.89 -4.56 -4.20
N GLU A 113 -2.66 -4.23 -3.77
CA GLU A 113 -2.02 -4.75 -2.55
C GLU A 113 -1.02 -3.74 -1.98
N GLY A 114 -0.38 -4.06 -0.84
CA GLY A 114 0.66 -3.23 -0.23
C GLY A 114 0.17 -1.82 0.13
N PRO A 115 -0.93 -1.69 0.90
CA PRO A 115 -1.46 -0.37 1.24
C PRO A 115 -0.61 0.33 2.30
N HIS A 116 -0.36 1.63 2.10
CA HIS A 116 0.19 2.52 3.11
C HIS A 116 -0.62 3.81 3.16
N ILE A 117 -0.98 4.27 4.37
CA ILE A 117 -1.70 5.53 4.58
C ILE A 117 -0.75 6.57 5.14
N TYR A 118 -0.80 7.78 4.58
CA TYR A 118 -0.08 8.97 5.05
C TYR A 118 -1.07 10.11 5.28
N LYS A 119 -0.75 10.99 6.22
CA LYS A 119 -1.52 12.22 6.43
C LYS A 119 -0.62 13.42 6.21
N GLU A 120 -0.85 14.12 5.12
CA GLU A 120 -0.09 15.29 4.70
C GLU A 120 -1.02 16.31 4.05
N HIS A 121 -0.67 17.60 4.15
CA HIS A 121 -1.43 18.68 3.54
C HIS A 121 -2.93 18.67 3.87
N GLY A 122 -3.27 18.20 5.09
CA GLY A 122 -4.66 18.11 5.57
C GLY A 122 -5.49 16.98 4.94
N LYS A 123 -4.85 16.01 4.28
CA LYS A 123 -5.52 14.89 3.61
C LYS A 123 -4.89 13.55 3.99
N TYR A 124 -5.69 12.50 3.85
CA TYR A 124 -5.23 11.11 3.89
C TYR A 124 -4.85 10.67 2.47
N TYR A 125 -3.67 10.10 2.34
CA TYR A 125 -3.16 9.53 1.09
C TYR A 125 -3.03 8.04 1.24
N LEU A 126 -3.61 7.30 0.30
CA LEU A 126 -3.50 5.85 0.24
C LEU A 126 -2.64 5.47 -0.97
N LEU A 127 -1.47 4.89 -0.69
CA LEU A 127 -0.56 4.34 -1.67
C LEU A 127 -0.77 2.84 -1.74
N VAL A 128 -0.78 2.27 -2.95
CA VAL A 128 -0.92 0.83 -3.18
C VAL A 128 -0.07 0.38 -4.36
N ALA A 129 0.17 -0.93 -4.44
CA ALA A 129 0.66 -1.59 -5.64
C ALA A 129 -0.51 -2.07 -6.50
N GLU A 130 -0.32 -2.11 -7.83
CA GLU A 130 -1.18 -2.78 -8.80
C GLU A 130 -0.37 -3.59 -9.82
N GLY A 131 -1.03 -4.51 -10.53
CA GLY A 131 -0.46 -5.24 -11.67
C GLY A 131 0.38 -6.45 -11.27
N GLY A 132 0.46 -6.75 -9.98
CA GLY A 132 1.23 -7.87 -9.43
C GLY A 132 2.73 -7.72 -9.63
N THR A 133 3.51 -8.60 -9.01
CA THR A 133 4.99 -8.61 -8.97
C THR A 133 5.61 -8.99 -10.32
N SER A 134 5.09 -8.48 -11.41
CA SER A 134 5.49 -8.79 -12.77
C SER A 134 5.81 -7.53 -13.57
N PHE A 135 5.85 -7.64 -14.88
CA PHE A 135 6.14 -6.52 -15.76
C PHE A 135 5.10 -5.38 -15.71
N HIS A 136 3.86 -5.71 -15.31
CA HIS A 136 2.77 -4.73 -15.17
C HIS A 136 2.74 -4.02 -13.81
N HIS A 137 3.70 -4.32 -12.94
CA HIS A 137 3.80 -3.75 -11.60
C HIS A 137 3.82 -2.22 -11.63
N ALA A 138 3.10 -1.61 -10.71
CA ALA A 138 2.96 -0.16 -10.64
C ALA A 138 2.62 0.30 -9.22
N VAL A 139 2.87 1.56 -8.94
CA VAL A 139 2.47 2.24 -7.70
C VAL A 139 1.35 3.22 -8.02
N MET A 140 0.26 3.12 -7.29
CA MET A 140 -0.91 3.99 -7.41
C MET A 140 -1.12 4.78 -6.14
N MET A 141 -1.77 5.93 -6.25
CA MET A 141 -2.16 6.73 -5.09
C MET A 141 -3.49 7.43 -5.30
N ALA A 142 -4.25 7.51 -4.21
CA ALA A 142 -5.44 8.32 -4.10
C ALA A 142 -5.42 9.16 -2.82
N ALA A 143 -6.26 10.17 -2.72
CA ALA A 143 -6.36 11.04 -1.56
C ALA A 143 -7.81 11.23 -1.12
N SER A 144 -8.01 11.48 0.19
CA SER A 144 -9.32 11.70 0.79
C SER A 144 -9.25 12.74 1.92
N ASP A 145 -10.39 13.34 2.24
CA ASP A 145 -10.56 14.15 3.45
C ASP A 145 -10.83 13.30 4.70
N ASP A 146 -11.26 12.06 4.52
CA ASP A 146 -11.56 11.11 5.58
C ASP A 146 -10.77 9.82 5.40
N ILE A 147 -10.34 9.20 6.52
CA ILE A 147 -9.54 7.97 6.49
C ILE A 147 -10.29 6.80 5.83
N PHE A 148 -11.60 6.79 5.92
CA PHE A 148 -12.44 5.77 5.29
C PHE A 148 -12.93 6.14 3.89
N GLY A 149 -12.46 7.27 3.35
CA GLY A 149 -12.81 7.72 2.00
C GLY A 149 -14.03 8.64 1.92
N PRO A 150 -14.52 8.89 0.71
CA PRO A 150 -14.06 8.30 -0.54
C PRO A 150 -12.67 8.78 -0.97
N TYR A 151 -11.85 7.89 -1.48
CA TYR A 151 -10.54 8.21 -2.02
C TYR A 151 -10.63 8.60 -3.50
N GLU A 152 -10.07 9.75 -3.83
CA GLU A 152 -10.05 10.31 -5.18
C GLU A 152 -8.68 10.13 -5.82
N THR A 153 -8.68 9.55 -7.01
CA THR A 153 -7.47 9.21 -7.77
C THR A 153 -6.90 10.43 -8.48
N GLY A 154 -5.62 10.71 -8.31
CA GLY A 154 -4.91 11.70 -9.12
C GLY A 154 -4.78 11.28 -10.58
N LEU A 155 -4.72 12.25 -11.51
CA LEU A 155 -4.65 11.98 -12.95
C LEU A 155 -3.33 11.34 -13.40
N ARG A 156 -2.26 11.46 -12.60
CA ARG A 156 -0.93 10.92 -12.92
C ARG A 156 -0.68 9.51 -12.37
N ASN A 157 -1.73 8.72 -12.17
CA ASN A 157 -1.54 7.31 -11.87
C ASN A 157 -1.22 6.51 -13.14
N PRO A 158 -0.27 5.59 -13.08
CA PRO A 158 0.59 5.25 -11.93
C PRO A 158 1.64 6.33 -11.62
N ILE A 159 1.92 6.54 -10.31
CA ILE A 159 2.96 7.48 -9.89
C ILE A 159 4.37 6.90 -10.07
N LEU A 160 4.49 5.59 -10.14
CA LEU A 160 5.71 4.86 -10.52
C LEU A 160 5.35 3.58 -11.28
N THR A 161 5.99 3.37 -12.42
CA THR A 161 5.94 2.09 -13.15
C THR A 161 7.04 2.05 -14.22
N SER A 162 7.47 0.86 -14.56
CA SER A 162 8.36 0.60 -15.71
C SER A 162 7.67 -0.16 -16.84
N ARG A 163 6.36 -0.39 -16.77
CA ARG A 163 5.60 -1.20 -17.76
C ARG A 163 5.58 -0.62 -19.18
N HIS A 164 5.89 0.67 -19.33
CA HIS A 164 6.01 1.35 -20.62
C HIS A 164 7.39 1.17 -21.26
N LEU A 165 8.36 0.62 -20.51
CA LEU A 165 9.71 0.36 -20.98
C LEU A 165 9.84 -1.06 -21.56
N SER A 166 10.92 -1.32 -22.29
CA SER A 166 11.24 -2.67 -22.75
C SER A 166 11.52 -3.61 -21.57
N LYS A 167 11.11 -4.87 -21.70
CA LYS A 167 11.50 -5.95 -20.76
C LYS A 167 13.02 -6.13 -20.67
N LYS A 168 13.77 -5.65 -21.67
CA LYS A 168 15.23 -5.64 -21.68
C LYS A 168 15.82 -4.41 -21.00
N ASN A 169 14.99 -3.47 -20.52
CA ASN A 169 15.48 -2.35 -19.75
C ASN A 169 16.23 -2.83 -18.51
N TRP A 170 17.28 -2.14 -18.12
CA TRP A 170 18.13 -2.56 -17.03
C TRP A 170 17.40 -2.62 -15.67
N VAL A 171 16.33 -1.84 -15.49
CA VAL A 171 15.37 -1.95 -14.37
C VAL A 171 13.97 -2.13 -14.91
N HIS A 172 13.22 -3.09 -14.36
CA HIS A 172 11.83 -3.35 -14.73
C HIS A 172 11.01 -3.85 -13.54
N SER A 173 9.72 -4.07 -13.73
CA SER A 173 8.78 -4.57 -12.70
C SER A 173 8.76 -3.71 -11.43
N THR A 174 8.87 -2.38 -11.58
CA THR A 174 8.89 -1.44 -10.46
C THR A 174 7.50 -1.23 -9.89
N GLY A 175 7.38 -1.34 -8.58
CA GLY A 175 6.11 -1.18 -7.86
C GLY A 175 6.25 -1.48 -6.38
N HIS A 176 5.13 -1.63 -5.66
CA HIS A 176 5.05 -1.98 -4.24
C HIS A 176 5.99 -1.08 -3.42
N ALA A 177 5.59 0.17 -3.26
CA ALA A 177 6.40 1.22 -2.67
C ALA A 177 5.90 1.65 -1.30
N ASP A 178 6.78 2.32 -0.58
CA ASP A 178 6.50 3.05 0.65
C ASP A 178 7.13 4.44 0.57
N LEU A 179 6.59 5.43 1.29
CA LEU A 179 7.10 6.79 1.35
C LEU A 179 7.73 7.07 2.71
N VAL A 180 8.90 7.70 2.67
CA VAL A 180 9.65 8.07 3.87
C VAL A 180 9.86 9.58 3.91
N LYS A 181 9.40 10.23 4.98
CA LYS A 181 9.66 11.64 5.28
C LYS A 181 10.85 11.77 6.20
N LEU A 182 11.87 12.50 5.77
CA LEU A 182 13.02 12.80 6.60
C LEU A 182 12.72 13.95 7.57
N LYS A 183 13.54 14.10 8.61
CA LYS A 183 13.40 15.18 9.60
C LYS A 183 13.55 16.58 9.01
N ASP A 184 14.24 16.72 7.89
CA ASP A 184 14.41 17.98 7.16
C ASP A 184 13.27 18.28 6.18
N GLY A 185 12.23 17.43 6.15
CA GLY A 185 11.03 17.59 5.32
C GLY A 185 11.13 16.99 3.92
N ARG A 186 12.29 16.47 3.50
CA ARG A 186 12.43 15.77 2.23
C ARG A 186 11.68 14.44 2.25
N TRP A 187 11.13 14.08 1.11
CA TRP A 187 10.44 12.81 0.91
C TRP A 187 11.22 11.91 -0.04
N PHE A 188 11.17 10.64 0.24
CA PHE A 188 11.71 9.59 -0.61
C PHE A 188 10.68 8.47 -0.76
N MET A 189 10.73 7.82 -1.91
CA MET A 189 10.00 6.59 -2.18
C MET A 189 11.00 5.43 -2.18
N VAL A 190 10.71 4.39 -1.43
CA VAL A 190 11.35 3.08 -1.56
C VAL A 190 10.42 2.19 -2.36
N SER A 191 10.91 1.46 -3.34
CA SER A 191 10.09 0.56 -4.15
C SER A 191 10.83 -0.73 -4.49
N LEU A 192 10.07 -1.74 -4.88
CA LEU A 192 10.63 -2.95 -5.45
C LEU A 192 10.86 -2.78 -6.95
N GLY A 193 11.92 -3.42 -7.45
CA GLY A 193 12.22 -3.51 -8.87
C GLY A 193 13.15 -4.70 -9.12
N LYS A 194 13.35 -5.04 -10.38
CA LYS A 194 14.29 -6.09 -10.80
C LYS A 194 15.31 -5.49 -11.75
N ARG A 195 16.59 -5.82 -11.56
CA ARG A 195 17.65 -5.44 -12.49
C ARG A 195 18.02 -6.59 -13.40
N ASN A 196 18.13 -6.28 -14.69
CA ASN A 196 18.73 -7.17 -15.66
C ASN A 196 20.25 -7.04 -15.64
N ASP A 197 20.93 -8.18 -15.79
CA ASP A 197 22.32 -8.21 -16.19
C ASP A 197 22.48 -7.87 -17.69
N ARG A 198 23.70 -7.96 -18.22
CA ARG A 198 23.99 -7.67 -19.62
C ARG A 198 23.27 -8.61 -20.60
N ASP A 199 22.94 -9.81 -20.15
CA ASP A 199 22.28 -10.85 -20.95
C ASP A 199 20.75 -10.82 -20.80
N GLY A 200 20.22 -9.92 -19.95
CA GLY A 200 18.77 -9.71 -19.73
C GLY A 200 18.19 -10.62 -18.66
N HIS A 201 19.00 -11.16 -17.75
CA HIS A 201 18.53 -12.00 -16.65
C HIS A 201 18.43 -11.20 -15.34
N SER A 202 17.39 -11.43 -14.57
CA SER A 202 17.14 -10.78 -13.26
C SER A 202 17.46 -11.75 -12.11
N ASN A 203 18.70 -12.21 -12.03
CA ASN A 203 19.12 -13.29 -11.12
C ASN A 203 19.05 -12.90 -9.64
N MET A 204 19.12 -11.60 -9.32
CA MET A 204 19.03 -11.09 -7.94
C MET A 204 17.59 -11.05 -7.40
N GLY A 205 16.59 -11.27 -8.26
CA GLY A 205 15.19 -11.14 -7.88
C GLY A 205 14.75 -9.69 -7.70
N ARG A 206 13.94 -9.42 -6.68
CA ARG A 206 13.47 -8.06 -6.35
C ARG A 206 14.50 -7.35 -5.47
N GLU A 207 14.82 -6.13 -5.84
CA GLU A 207 15.74 -5.25 -5.11
C GLU A 207 14.99 -3.98 -4.69
N THR A 208 15.49 -3.32 -3.66
CA THR A 208 14.93 -2.06 -3.16
C THR A 208 15.60 -0.89 -3.88
N HIS A 209 14.79 -0.02 -4.45
CA HIS A 209 15.19 1.23 -5.10
C HIS A 209 14.74 2.42 -4.26
N LEU A 210 15.60 3.43 -4.15
CA LEU A 210 15.33 4.68 -3.43
C LEU A 210 15.29 5.84 -4.42
N MET A 211 14.22 6.63 -4.38
CA MET A 211 14.00 7.76 -5.28
C MET A 211 13.54 8.99 -4.50
N PRO A 212 14.05 10.19 -4.79
CA PRO A 212 13.51 11.42 -4.22
C PRO A 212 12.09 11.68 -4.74
N VAL A 213 11.27 12.33 -3.90
CA VAL A 213 9.88 12.63 -4.19
C VAL A 213 9.61 14.11 -3.95
N VAL A 214 8.84 14.73 -4.84
CA VAL A 214 8.28 16.07 -4.69
C VAL A 214 6.75 16.01 -4.72
N TRP A 215 6.08 17.01 -4.15
CA TRP A 215 4.62 17.09 -4.16
C TRP A 215 4.16 18.07 -5.22
N GLU A 216 3.28 17.61 -6.11
CA GLU A 216 2.74 18.40 -7.22
C GLU A 216 1.21 18.43 -7.17
N SER A 217 0.62 19.56 -7.56
CA SER A 217 -0.83 19.69 -7.68
C SER A 217 -1.36 18.91 -8.88
N GLN A 218 -2.38 18.08 -8.63
CA GLN A 218 -3.06 17.29 -9.65
C GLN A 218 -4.57 17.47 -9.52
N ILE A 219 -5.26 17.62 -10.65
CA ILE A 219 -6.73 17.64 -10.69
C ILE A 219 -7.23 16.23 -10.34
N VAL A 220 -8.18 16.15 -9.41
CA VAL A 220 -8.83 14.87 -9.04
C VAL A 220 -10.23 14.78 -9.65
N ARG A 221 -10.94 15.89 -9.74
CA ARG A 221 -12.26 15.98 -10.35
C ARG A 221 -12.57 17.40 -10.80
N TRP A 222 -13.64 17.55 -11.57
CA TRP A 222 -14.27 18.83 -11.87
C TRP A 222 -15.55 18.99 -11.05
N GLN A 223 -15.71 20.12 -10.42
CA GLN A 223 -16.91 20.44 -9.64
C GLN A 223 -17.75 21.50 -10.36
N GLN A 224 -19.04 21.24 -10.53
CA GLN A 224 -19.97 22.21 -11.07
C GLN A 224 -20.32 23.23 -9.99
N ILE A 225 -20.02 24.50 -10.23
CA ILE A 225 -20.31 25.62 -9.31
C ILE A 225 -21.49 26.44 -9.76
N SER A 226 -21.90 26.32 -11.03
CA SER A 226 -23.14 26.88 -11.57
C SER A 226 -23.60 26.09 -12.80
N LYS A 227 -24.79 26.43 -13.36
CA LYS A 227 -25.30 25.72 -14.55
C LYS A 227 -24.34 25.70 -15.73
N THR A 228 -23.43 26.66 -15.84
CA THR A 228 -22.53 26.84 -16.98
C THR A 228 -21.04 26.85 -16.60
N LYS A 229 -20.72 26.79 -15.30
CA LYS A 229 -19.34 26.92 -14.83
C LYS A 229 -18.88 25.71 -14.05
N TRP A 230 -17.73 25.18 -14.43
CA TRP A 230 -17.01 24.10 -13.77
C TRP A 230 -15.65 24.60 -13.30
N GLU A 231 -15.22 24.15 -12.15
CA GLU A 231 -13.88 24.42 -11.62
C GLU A 231 -13.17 23.12 -11.26
N PRO A 232 -11.84 23.04 -11.45
CA PRO A 232 -11.06 21.86 -11.04
C PRO A 232 -10.90 21.83 -9.53
N VAL A 233 -11.07 20.65 -8.96
CA VAL A 233 -10.63 20.33 -7.60
C VAL A 233 -9.29 19.63 -7.69
N SER A 234 -8.29 20.16 -7.01
CA SER A 234 -6.92 19.64 -7.07
C SER A 234 -6.40 19.31 -5.68
N TYR A 235 -5.64 18.23 -5.61
CA TYR A 235 -4.88 17.83 -4.42
C TYR A 235 -3.39 17.77 -4.76
N LEU A 236 -2.54 17.84 -3.75
CA LEU A 236 -1.12 17.57 -3.91
C LEU A 236 -0.90 16.05 -3.92
N PHE A 237 -0.06 15.58 -4.82
CA PHE A 237 0.35 14.18 -4.88
C PHE A 237 1.87 14.05 -4.96
N PRO A 238 2.46 12.98 -4.40
CA PRO A 238 3.89 12.74 -4.54
C PRO A 238 4.19 12.29 -5.97
N VAL A 239 5.29 12.81 -6.48
CA VAL A 239 5.85 12.46 -7.80
C VAL A 239 7.33 12.16 -7.62
N VAL A 240 7.81 11.10 -8.25
CA VAL A 240 9.24 10.79 -8.27
C VAL A 240 9.95 11.94 -9.00
N ALA A 241 10.90 12.58 -8.31
CA ALA A 241 11.67 13.66 -8.90
C ALA A 241 12.62 13.13 -9.98
N PRO A 242 12.83 13.91 -11.06
CA PRO A 242 13.74 13.54 -12.13
C PRO A 242 15.20 13.43 -11.69
#